data_0b4a5968e6e946250b6e92af56e3cb58
#
_entry.id   0b4a5968e6e946250b6e92af56e3cb58
#
_cell.length_a   1.000
_cell.length_b   1.000
_cell.length_c   1.000
_cell.angle_alpha   90.00
_cell.angle_beta   90.00
_cell.angle_gamma   90.00
#
_symmetry.space_group_name_H-M   'P 1'
#
loop_
_entity.id
_entity.type
_entity.pdbx_description
1 polymer ?
#
loop_
_entity_poly.entity_id
_entity_poly.type
_entity_poly.pdbx_seq_one_letter_code
_entity_poly.pdbx_strand_id
1 'polypeptide(L)'
;VAAAILATVAAALWLLQCRGLTALSKGRQPGPEMSGAKNVAAQTLQNFSYFAMDLLGERGVLAASELGERFALVERLWFGAAGMRIAGGTDEIVKNSIGERVLGLAPEPRTDKGVPFNQLER
;
A
#
# COMPACT_ATOMS: atom_id res chain seq x y z
N VAL A 1 -0.62 11.31 20.08
CA VAL A 1 -0.48 11.81 18.69
C VAL A 1 -0.53 10.64 17.71
N ALA A 2 0.32 9.62 17.80
CA ALA A 2 0.37 8.48 16.85
C ALA A 2 -0.97 7.74 16.72
N ALA A 3 -1.66 7.44 17.82
CA ALA A 3 -2.96 6.77 17.80
C ALA A 3 -4.04 7.61 17.07
N ALA A 4 -4.02 8.93 17.22
CA ALA A 4 -4.96 9.81 16.52
C ALA A 4 -4.70 9.82 15.01
N ILE A 5 -3.45 9.87 14.59
CA ILE A 5 -3.08 9.79 13.17
C ILE A 5 -3.54 8.47 12.58
N LEU A 6 -3.29 7.35 13.27
CA LEU A 6 -3.73 6.03 12.81
C LEU A 6 -5.25 5.93 12.69
N ALA A 7 -5.99 6.45 13.68
CA ALA A 7 -7.46 6.46 13.64
C ALA A 7 -7.98 7.30 12.46
N THR A 8 -7.38 8.44 12.20
CA THR A 8 -7.75 9.31 11.08
C THR A 8 -7.50 8.62 9.73
N VAL A 9 -6.33 7.99 9.57
CA VAL A 9 -6.01 7.26 8.33
C VAL A 9 -6.94 6.06 8.15
N ALA A 10 -7.20 5.30 9.21
CA ALA A 10 -8.13 4.17 9.16
C ALA A 10 -9.54 4.61 8.77
N ALA A 11 -10.03 5.72 9.34
CA ALA A 11 -11.33 6.28 8.97
C ALA A 11 -11.38 6.74 7.51
N ALA A 12 -10.34 7.40 7.02
CA ALA A 12 -10.24 7.82 5.62
C ALA A 12 -10.24 6.63 4.66
N LEU A 13 -9.48 5.57 4.97
CA LEU A 13 -9.45 4.34 4.18
C LEU A 13 -10.81 3.64 4.18
N TRP A 14 -11.49 3.60 5.34
CA TRP A 14 -12.83 3.02 5.45
C TRP A 14 -13.85 3.79 4.61
N LEU A 15 -13.85 5.12 4.67
CA LEU A 15 -14.73 5.96 3.85
C LEU A 15 -14.48 5.77 2.35
N LEU A 16 -13.23 5.63 1.94
CA LEU A 16 -12.89 5.34 0.55
C LEU A 16 -13.43 3.98 0.12
N GLN A 17 -13.34 2.95 0.96
CA GLN A 17 -13.92 1.64 0.68
C GLN A 17 -15.46 1.71 0.58
N CYS A 18 -16.12 2.44 1.48
CA CYS A 18 -17.56 2.67 1.41
C CYS A 18 -17.99 3.34 0.09
N ARG A 19 -17.16 4.25 -0.43
CA ARG A 19 -17.38 4.86 -1.75
C ARG A 19 -17.32 3.82 -2.88
N GLY A 20 -16.34 2.92 -2.85
CA GLY A 20 -16.24 1.80 -3.80
C GLY A 20 -17.45 0.87 -3.74
N LEU A 21 -17.85 0.46 -2.53
CA LEU A 21 -19.04 -0.36 -2.33
C LEU A 21 -20.33 0.33 -2.80
N THR A 22 -20.44 1.64 -2.59
CA THR A 22 -21.58 2.44 -3.08
C THR A 22 -21.60 2.47 -4.62
N ALA A 23 -20.45 2.53 -5.28
CA ALA A 23 -20.40 2.44 -6.73
C ALA A 23 -20.92 1.07 -7.21
N LEU A 24 -20.44 -0.02 -6.59
CA LEU A 24 -20.88 -1.39 -6.90
C LEU A 24 -22.39 -1.58 -6.67
N SER A 25 -22.94 -1.09 -5.55
CA SER A 25 -24.37 -1.20 -5.24
C SER A 25 -25.27 -0.47 -6.27
N LYS A 26 -24.70 0.51 -6.96
CA LYS A 26 -25.35 1.24 -8.05
C LYS A 26 -25.05 0.67 -9.44
N GLY A 27 -24.51 -0.55 -9.52
CA GLY A 27 -24.14 -1.21 -10.78
C GLY A 27 -22.97 -0.56 -11.53
N ARG A 28 -22.19 0.31 -10.86
CA ARG A 28 -21.01 0.96 -11.45
C ARG A 28 -19.74 0.27 -11.00
N GLN A 29 -18.71 0.29 -11.84
CA GLN A 29 -17.37 -0.16 -11.42
C GLN A 29 -16.74 0.91 -10.52
N PRO A 30 -16.03 0.49 -9.43
CA PRO A 30 -15.20 1.40 -8.65
C PRO A 30 -14.16 2.07 -9.55
N GLY A 31 -13.93 3.35 -9.37
CA GLY A 31 -12.98 4.09 -10.17
C GLY A 31 -11.52 3.80 -9.78
N PRO A 32 -10.57 4.24 -10.62
CA PRO A 32 -9.13 4.04 -10.39
C PRO A 32 -8.61 4.77 -9.14
N GLU A 33 -9.36 5.73 -8.60
CA GLU A 33 -9.08 6.40 -7.33
C GLU A 33 -8.97 5.43 -6.15
N MET A 34 -9.62 4.26 -6.25
CA MET A 34 -9.53 3.21 -5.22
C MET A 34 -8.11 2.65 -5.08
N SER A 35 -7.30 2.74 -6.13
CA SER A 35 -5.90 2.33 -6.09
C SER A 35 -5.07 3.13 -5.08
N GLY A 36 -5.43 4.39 -4.82
CA GLY A 36 -4.78 5.24 -3.83
C GLY A 36 -4.88 4.70 -2.41
N ALA A 37 -5.96 3.98 -2.10
CA ALA A 37 -6.14 3.36 -0.79
C ALA A 37 -5.03 2.37 -0.46
N LYS A 38 -4.59 1.57 -1.44
CA LYS A 38 -3.50 0.60 -1.29
C LYS A 38 -2.20 1.30 -0.88
N ASN A 39 -1.83 2.38 -1.56
CA ASN A 39 -0.59 3.09 -1.25
C ASN A 39 -0.62 3.70 0.15
N VAL A 40 -1.71 4.38 0.50
CA VAL A 40 -1.87 4.96 1.84
C VAL A 40 -1.84 3.88 2.91
N ALA A 41 -2.56 2.77 2.71
CA ALA A 41 -2.58 1.67 3.67
C ALA A 41 -1.20 1.02 3.85
N ALA A 42 -0.50 0.73 2.75
CA ALA A 42 0.81 0.08 2.79
C ALA A 42 1.88 0.97 3.45
N GLN A 43 1.90 2.26 3.13
CA GLN A 43 2.82 3.22 3.76
C GLN A 43 2.52 3.40 5.24
N THR A 44 1.23 3.51 5.61
CA THR A 44 0.83 3.65 7.00
C THR A 44 1.21 2.42 7.81
N LEU A 45 0.99 1.23 7.27
CA LEU A 45 1.38 -0.02 7.91
C LEU A 45 2.90 -0.08 8.14
N GLN A 46 3.69 0.33 7.14
CA GLN A 46 5.14 0.35 7.26
C GLN A 46 5.62 1.35 8.30
N ASN A 47 5.11 2.58 8.28
CA ASN A 47 5.46 3.60 9.26
C ASN A 47 5.07 3.17 10.68
N PHE A 48 3.90 2.53 10.81
CA PHE A 48 3.47 1.99 12.10
C PHE A 48 4.38 0.86 12.59
N SER A 49 4.79 -0.04 11.70
CA SER A 49 5.70 -1.12 12.06
C SER A 49 7.06 -0.60 12.52
N TYR A 50 7.59 0.44 11.86
CA TYR A 50 8.82 1.12 12.30
C TYR A 50 8.66 1.74 13.68
N PHE A 51 7.59 2.49 13.89
CA PHE A 51 7.28 3.07 15.19
C PHE A 51 7.16 2.01 16.30
N ALA A 52 6.53 0.87 15.99
CA ALA A 52 6.40 -0.23 16.95
C ALA A 52 7.76 -0.89 17.26
N MET A 53 8.63 -1.02 16.28
CA MET A 53 10.01 -1.50 16.49
C MET A 53 10.83 -0.52 17.33
N ASP A 54 10.71 0.78 17.07
CA ASP A 54 11.39 1.83 17.85
C ASP A 54 10.96 1.79 19.33
N LEU A 55 9.68 1.54 19.60
CA LEU A 55 9.19 1.37 20.97
C LEU A 55 9.76 0.14 21.69
N LEU A 56 10.09 -0.91 20.95
CA LEU A 56 10.75 -2.09 21.50
C LEU A 56 12.23 -1.84 21.81
N GLY A 57 12.84 -0.84 21.16
CA GLY A 57 14.27 -0.53 21.31
C GLY A 57 15.13 -1.77 21.03
N GLU A 58 16.09 -2.05 21.89
CA GLU A 58 16.98 -3.21 21.75
C GLU A 58 16.26 -4.56 21.72
N ARG A 59 15.05 -4.66 22.29
CA ARG A 59 14.24 -5.87 22.25
C ARG A 59 13.67 -6.17 20.87
N GLY A 60 13.60 -5.18 20.00
CA GLY A 60 13.10 -5.36 18.63
C GLY A 60 13.96 -6.28 17.76
N VAL A 61 15.21 -6.57 18.17
CA VAL A 61 16.10 -7.52 17.45
C VAL A 61 15.94 -8.97 17.93
N LEU A 62 15.19 -9.19 19.02
CA LEU A 62 14.94 -10.53 19.53
C LEU A 62 13.84 -11.22 18.75
N ALA A 63 13.95 -12.53 18.56
CA ALA A 63 12.89 -13.31 17.93
C ALA A 63 11.60 -13.28 18.76
N ALA A 64 10.46 -13.33 18.08
CA ALA A 64 9.14 -13.33 18.73
C ALA A 64 8.97 -14.47 19.75
N SER A 65 9.65 -15.60 19.54
CA SER A 65 9.69 -16.73 20.48
C SER A 65 10.24 -16.37 21.87
N GLU A 66 11.10 -15.34 21.92
CA GLU A 66 11.72 -14.88 23.19
C GLU A 66 10.89 -13.78 23.87
N LEU A 67 10.14 -13.01 23.08
CA LEU A 67 9.35 -11.87 23.56
C LEU A 67 7.88 -12.20 23.85
N GLY A 68 7.42 -13.38 23.40
CA GLY A 68 6.04 -13.82 23.55
C GLY A 68 5.10 -13.33 22.44
N GLU A 69 3.89 -13.88 22.41
CA GLU A 69 2.92 -13.73 21.31
C GLU A 69 2.54 -12.28 20.96
N ARG A 70 2.52 -11.39 21.96
CA ARG A 70 2.19 -9.97 21.73
C ARG A 70 3.21 -9.28 20.81
N PHE A 71 4.46 -9.69 20.90
CA PHE A 71 5.54 -9.13 20.09
C PHE A 71 5.67 -9.83 18.73
N ALA A 72 5.20 -11.08 18.62
CA ALA A 72 5.13 -11.79 17.36
C ALA A 72 4.30 -11.06 16.29
N LEU A 73 3.29 -10.29 16.72
CA LEU A 73 2.52 -9.45 15.80
C LEU A 73 3.37 -8.31 15.24
N VAL A 74 4.16 -7.64 16.07
CA VAL A 74 5.02 -6.52 15.64
C VAL A 74 6.07 -7.00 14.65
N GLU A 75 6.72 -8.12 14.93
CA GLU A 75 7.69 -8.75 14.03
C GLU A 75 7.06 -9.09 12.67
N ARG A 76 5.90 -9.76 12.67
CA ARG A 76 5.18 -10.09 11.43
C ARG A 76 4.74 -8.85 10.65
N LEU A 77 4.30 -7.81 11.33
CA LEU A 77 3.94 -6.55 10.70
C LEU A 77 5.15 -5.89 10.05
N TRP A 78 6.29 -5.89 10.74
CA TRP A 78 7.52 -5.28 10.23
C TRP A 78 8.04 -5.99 8.99
N PHE A 79 8.14 -7.32 9.00
CA PHE A 79 8.54 -8.10 7.83
C PHE A 79 7.51 -8.03 6.70
N GLY A 80 6.21 -8.09 7.02
CA GLY A 80 5.14 -8.07 6.02
C GLY A 80 4.91 -6.71 5.37
N ALA A 81 5.19 -5.62 6.08
CA ALA A 81 4.88 -4.27 5.62
C ALA A 81 5.62 -3.88 4.33
N ALA A 82 6.88 -4.28 4.20
CA ALA A 82 7.65 -4.06 2.97
C ALA A 82 7.03 -4.81 1.77
N GLY A 83 6.59 -6.05 1.98
CA GLY A 83 5.89 -6.86 0.98
C GLY A 83 4.59 -6.22 0.52
N MET A 84 3.84 -5.58 1.41
CA MET A 84 2.59 -4.87 1.08
C MET A 84 2.80 -3.67 0.14
N ARG A 85 3.99 -3.09 0.10
CA ARG A 85 4.31 -2.02 -0.83
C ARG A 85 4.55 -2.49 -2.26
N ILE A 86 4.84 -3.77 -2.42
CA ILE A 86 5.10 -4.43 -3.71
C ILE A 86 3.86 -5.19 -4.20
N ALA A 87 3.16 -5.86 -3.29
CA ALA A 87 1.98 -6.67 -3.60
C ALA A 87 0.86 -5.82 -4.22
N GLY A 88 0.19 -6.37 -5.24
CA GLY A 88 -0.89 -5.67 -5.95
C GLY A 88 -0.43 -4.46 -6.77
N GLY A 89 0.84 -4.41 -7.13
CA GLY A 89 1.50 -3.31 -7.82
C GLY A 89 2.36 -2.46 -6.87
N THR A 90 3.55 -2.09 -7.32
CA THR A 90 4.42 -1.20 -6.53
C THR A 90 3.78 0.16 -6.35
N ASP A 91 4.28 0.93 -5.38
CA ASP A 91 3.78 2.29 -5.13
C ASP A 91 3.88 3.17 -6.39
N GLU A 92 4.93 2.99 -7.19
CA GLU A 92 5.16 3.72 -8.44
C GLU A 92 4.14 3.35 -9.50
N ILE A 93 3.88 2.05 -9.70
CA ILE A 93 2.87 1.57 -10.66
C ILE A 93 1.47 2.08 -10.28
N VAL A 94 1.16 2.08 -8.99
CA VAL A 94 -0.13 2.61 -8.51
C VAL A 94 -0.21 4.12 -8.73
N LYS A 95 0.85 4.88 -8.46
CA LYS A 95 0.90 6.33 -8.74
C LYS A 95 0.76 6.63 -10.21
N ASN A 96 1.44 5.88 -11.10
CA ASN A 96 1.29 6.02 -12.54
C ASN A 96 -0.15 5.76 -12.98
N SER A 97 -0.77 4.69 -12.48
CA SER A 97 -2.18 4.40 -12.78
C SER A 97 -3.13 5.52 -12.34
N ILE A 98 -2.87 6.15 -11.19
CA ILE A 98 -3.65 7.31 -10.72
C ILE A 98 -3.39 8.51 -11.63
N GLY A 99 -2.13 8.80 -11.93
CA GLY A 99 -1.74 9.88 -12.83
C GLY A 99 -2.45 9.80 -14.17
N GLU A 100 -2.38 8.63 -14.82
CA GLU A 100 -2.97 8.40 -16.13
C GLU A 100 -4.50 8.37 -16.11
N ARG A 101 -5.09 7.60 -15.18
CA ARG A 101 -6.53 7.26 -15.21
C ARG A 101 -7.41 8.20 -14.40
N VAL A 102 -6.88 8.87 -13.39
CA VAL A 102 -7.64 9.82 -12.54
C VAL A 102 -7.33 11.25 -12.94
N LEU A 103 -6.03 11.59 -13.12
CA LEU A 103 -5.60 12.94 -13.41
C LEU A 103 -5.51 13.23 -14.92
N GLY A 104 -5.63 12.21 -15.78
CA GLY A 104 -5.56 12.37 -17.24
C GLY A 104 -4.17 12.76 -17.76
N LEU A 105 -3.11 12.47 -17.00
CA LEU A 105 -1.74 12.71 -17.43
C LEU A 105 -1.37 11.79 -18.60
N ALA A 106 -0.48 12.26 -19.47
CA ALA A 106 0.02 11.45 -20.56
C ALA A 106 0.74 10.20 -20.01
N PRO A 107 0.48 9.00 -20.57
CA PRO A 107 1.20 7.81 -20.18
C PRO A 107 2.68 7.93 -20.58
N GLU A 108 3.52 7.19 -19.87
CA GLU A 108 4.93 7.10 -20.20
C GLU A 108 5.10 6.55 -21.63
N PRO A 109 5.98 7.15 -22.46
CA PRO A 109 6.26 6.65 -23.80
C PRO A 109 6.73 5.19 -23.74
N ARG A 110 6.01 4.32 -24.42
CA ARG A 110 6.34 2.87 -24.47
C ARG A 110 6.82 2.53 -25.87
N THR A 111 8.11 2.34 -26.02
CA THR A 111 8.74 1.89 -27.27
C THR A 111 8.57 0.37 -27.48
N ASP A 112 8.24 -0.35 -26.42
CA ASP A 112 8.07 -1.80 -26.37
C ASP A 112 6.65 -2.27 -26.64
N LYS A 113 5.67 -1.39 -26.69
CA LYS A 113 4.27 -1.76 -26.82
C LYS A 113 3.96 -2.34 -28.20
N GLY A 114 3.62 -3.63 -28.23
CA GLY A 114 3.29 -4.34 -29.45
C GLY A 114 4.51 -4.87 -30.22
N VAL A 115 5.71 -4.69 -29.67
CA VAL A 115 6.95 -5.24 -30.24
C VAL A 115 7.27 -6.55 -29.52
N PRO A 116 7.48 -7.68 -30.22
CA PRO A 116 7.95 -8.92 -29.63
C PRO A 116 9.28 -8.72 -28.90
N PHE A 117 9.47 -9.39 -27.76
CA PHE A 117 10.65 -9.23 -26.90
C PHE A 117 11.99 -9.38 -27.65
N ASN A 118 12.06 -10.30 -28.63
CA ASN A 118 13.24 -10.55 -29.45
C ASN A 118 13.53 -9.47 -30.50
N GLN A 119 12.65 -8.50 -30.67
CA GLN A 119 12.78 -7.35 -31.60
C GLN A 119 12.97 -6.02 -30.87
N LEU A 120 13.01 -6.04 -29.53
CA LEU A 120 13.31 -4.84 -28.76
C LEU A 120 14.78 -4.43 -28.97
N GLU A 121 15.00 -3.18 -29.32
CA GLU A 121 16.35 -2.60 -29.34
C GLU A 121 16.91 -2.60 -27.91
N ARG A 122 18.17 -3.04 -27.77
CA ARG A 122 18.89 -3.10 -26.49
C ARG A 122 19.74 -1.84 -26.30
#